data_0fa2a4b8b346511d121e99b3292b50e6
#
_entry.id   0fa2a4b8b346511d121e99b3292b50e6
#
_cell.length_a   1.000
_cell.length_b   1.000
_cell.length_c   1.000
_cell.angle_alpha   90.00
_cell.angle_beta   90.00
_cell.angle_gamma   90.00
#
_symmetry.space_group_name_H-M   'P 1'
#
loop_
_entity.id
_entity.type
_entity.pdbx_description
1 polymer ?
#
loop_
_entity_poly.entity_id
_entity_poly.type
_entity_poly.pdbx_seq_one_letter_code
_entity_poly.pdbx_strand_id
1 'polypeptide(L)'
;MIEWVWRRSAKALGRAVVATDDKRIAAAVENFGGEVVLTRDAHTSGTSRCTEALEKIELQTGEKFEVVVNVQGDEPFVNPTYLQQLVGVFADASTDIATLVRPFKVGEEVNNPNWPKVVVGHAGRALYFSRSVIPYERNAVHYPYLKHIGVYAFRAEMLRSRIGKLPYSLLEQCEGLEQLGWLYHGLAIQTVTVPDEGISVDTPDDLVRAQQYAAQYELTCRL
;
A
#
# COMPACT_ATOMS: atom_id res chain seq x y z
N MET A 1 -6.11 -12.18 -10.98
CA MET A 1 -5.30 -11.36 -10.06
C MET A 1 -6.16 -10.35 -9.30
N ILE A 2 -6.80 -9.39 -9.95
CA ILE A 2 -7.59 -8.33 -9.28
C ILE A 2 -8.73 -8.87 -8.39
N GLU A 3 -9.36 -9.98 -8.75
CA GLU A 3 -10.37 -10.64 -7.91
C GLU A 3 -9.80 -11.09 -6.56
N TRP A 4 -8.55 -11.58 -6.52
CA TRP A 4 -7.87 -11.98 -5.29
C TRP A 4 -7.62 -10.80 -4.37
N VAL A 5 -7.12 -9.69 -4.93
CA VAL A 5 -6.91 -8.44 -4.18
C VAL A 5 -8.24 -7.94 -3.61
N TRP A 6 -9.27 -7.86 -4.46
CA TRP A 6 -10.58 -7.35 -4.07
C TRP A 6 -11.21 -8.20 -2.96
N ARG A 7 -11.25 -9.53 -3.11
CA ARG A 7 -11.85 -10.43 -2.11
C ARG A 7 -11.14 -10.34 -0.75
N ARG A 8 -9.80 -10.33 -0.75
CA ARG A 8 -9.01 -10.22 0.47
C ARG A 8 -9.21 -8.87 1.16
N SER A 9 -9.25 -7.80 0.40
CA SER A 9 -9.52 -6.45 0.91
C SER A 9 -10.95 -6.33 1.45
N ALA A 10 -11.95 -6.83 0.73
CA ALA A 10 -13.35 -6.84 1.16
C ALA A 10 -13.54 -7.67 2.44
N LYS A 11 -12.90 -8.83 2.54
CA LYS A 11 -12.91 -9.67 3.75
C LYS A 11 -12.32 -8.95 4.96
N ALA A 12 -11.22 -8.19 4.75
CA ALA A 12 -10.54 -7.47 5.81
C ALA A 12 -11.33 -6.27 6.32
N LEU A 13 -11.93 -5.51 5.42
CA LEU A 13 -12.41 -4.16 5.67
C LEU A 13 -13.93 -3.99 5.50
N GLY A 14 -14.63 -5.06 5.11
CA GLY A 14 -16.08 -5.07 4.87
C GLY A 14 -16.49 -4.48 3.52
N ARG A 15 -15.69 -3.61 2.92
CA ARG A 15 -15.90 -3.05 1.58
C ARG A 15 -14.56 -2.89 0.85
N ALA A 16 -14.57 -3.17 -0.44
CA ALA A 16 -13.45 -2.88 -1.33
C ALA A 16 -14.00 -2.44 -2.69
N VAL A 17 -13.37 -1.43 -3.28
CA VAL A 17 -13.73 -0.89 -4.60
C VAL A 17 -12.48 -0.87 -5.47
N VAL A 18 -12.58 -1.39 -6.68
CA VAL A 18 -11.48 -1.29 -7.65
C VAL A 18 -11.57 0.05 -8.37
N ALA A 19 -10.51 0.86 -8.25
CA ALA A 19 -10.37 2.12 -8.98
C ALA A 19 -9.48 1.88 -10.22
N THR A 20 -10.03 2.07 -11.41
CA THR A 20 -9.31 1.82 -12.66
C THR A 20 -9.74 2.77 -13.78
N ASP A 21 -8.86 3.07 -14.72
CA ASP A 21 -9.16 3.74 -15.98
C ASP A 21 -9.41 2.73 -17.13
N ASP A 22 -9.07 1.45 -16.93
CA ASP A 22 -9.19 0.42 -17.95
C ASP A 22 -10.55 -0.28 -17.90
N LYS A 23 -11.33 -0.13 -18.98
CA LYS A 23 -12.66 -0.76 -19.12
C LYS A 23 -12.62 -2.29 -19.10
N ARG A 24 -11.49 -2.92 -19.49
CA ARG A 24 -11.32 -4.38 -19.43
C ARG A 24 -11.22 -4.85 -17.99
N ILE A 25 -10.51 -4.09 -17.15
CA ILE A 25 -10.43 -4.36 -15.71
C ILE A 25 -11.80 -4.15 -15.06
N ALA A 26 -12.48 -3.05 -15.40
CA ALA A 26 -13.84 -2.79 -14.89
C ALA A 26 -14.80 -3.94 -15.21
N ALA A 27 -14.87 -4.37 -16.47
CA ALA A 27 -15.69 -5.51 -16.88
C ALA A 27 -15.31 -6.81 -16.16
N ALA A 28 -14.02 -7.06 -15.94
CA ALA A 28 -13.57 -8.23 -15.19
C ALA A 28 -14.04 -8.18 -13.72
N VAL A 29 -14.03 -6.98 -13.10
CA VAL A 29 -14.51 -6.79 -11.72
C VAL A 29 -16.01 -7.02 -11.62
N GLU A 30 -16.78 -6.45 -12.54
CA GLU A 30 -18.25 -6.64 -12.63
C GLU A 30 -18.62 -8.11 -12.81
N ASN A 31 -17.87 -8.87 -13.62
CA ASN A 31 -18.12 -10.28 -13.88
C ASN A 31 -18.01 -11.17 -12.63
N PHE A 32 -17.20 -10.83 -11.64
CA PHE A 32 -17.16 -11.56 -10.36
C PHE A 32 -18.00 -10.90 -9.25
N GLY A 33 -18.78 -9.87 -9.58
CA GLY A 33 -19.66 -9.15 -8.65
C GLY A 33 -18.92 -8.18 -7.74
N GLY A 34 -17.71 -7.75 -8.12
CA GLY A 34 -16.95 -6.73 -7.40
C GLY A 34 -17.47 -5.32 -7.67
N GLU A 35 -17.17 -4.42 -6.74
CA GLU A 35 -17.46 -3.00 -6.92
C GLU A 35 -16.31 -2.32 -7.66
N VAL A 36 -16.61 -1.49 -8.65
CA VAL A 36 -15.63 -0.78 -9.47
C VAL A 36 -16.03 0.67 -9.69
N VAL A 37 -15.05 1.56 -9.71
CA VAL A 37 -15.21 2.96 -10.11
C VAL A 37 -14.21 3.31 -11.20
N LEU A 38 -14.71 3.86 -12.31
CA LEU A 38 -13.85 4.37 -13.37
C LEU A 38 -13.28 5.72 -12.97
N THR A 39 -11.96 5.83 -13.07
CA THR A 39 -11.18 7.04 -12.79
C THR A 39 -10.52 7.56 -14.07
N ARG A 40 -10.03 8.78 -14.05
CA ARG A 40 -9.27 9.35 -15.17
C ARG A 40 -7.98 8.56 -15.41
N ASP A 41 -7.48 8.58 -16.62
CA ASP A 41 -6.21 7.98 -17.05
C ASP A 41 -4.98 8.81 -16.65
N ALA A 42 -5.18 10.10 -16.30
CA ALA A 42 -4.11 11.05 -15.98
C ALA A 42 -3.46 10.86 -14.60
N HIS A 43 -3.88 9.86 -13.82
CA HIS A 43 -3.27 9.60 -12.50
C HIS A 43 -1.88 8.99 -12.65
N THR A 44 -0.91 9.63 -11.99
CA THR A 44 0.49 9.19 -11.93
C THR A 44 0.80 8.31 -10.73
N SER A 45 -0.16 8.19 -9.78
CA SER A 45 0.02 7.37 -8.58
C SER A 45 -1.29 6.70 -8.14
N GLY A 46 -1.15 5.59 -7.40
CA GLY A 46 -2.30 4.91 -6.75
C GLY A 46 -3.01 5.82 -5.77
N THR A 47 -2.30 6.69 -5.05
CA THR A 47 -2.87 7.60 -4.07
C THR A 47 -3.77 8.65 -4.71
N SER A 48 -3.34 9.26 -5.82
CA SER A 48 -4.17 10.22 -6.55
C SER A 48 -5.42 9.57 -7.15
N ARG A 49 -5.30 8.31 -7.61
CA ARG A 49 -6.42 7.51 -8.09
C ARG A 49 -7.41 7.18 -6.97
N CYS A 50 -6.91 6.80 -5.79
CA CYS A 50 -7.74 6.56 -4.60
C CYS A 50 -8.49 7.82 -4.16
N THR A 51 -7.89 8.99 -4.27
CA THR A 51 -8.54 10.27 -3.94
C THR A 51 -9.74 10.51 -4.85
N GLU A 52 -9.58 10.39 -6.18
CA GLU A 52 -10.71 10.53 -7.12
C GLU A 52 -11.78 9.47 -6.88
N ALA A 53 -11.38 8.22 -6.62
CA ALA A 53 -12.32 7.15 -6.33
C ALA A 53 -13.15 7.44 -5.08
N LEU A 54 -12.51 7.89 -4.01
CA LEU A 54 -13.17 8.28 -2.77
C LEU A 54 -14.23 9.37 -3.01
N GLU A 55 -13.84 10.45 -3.71
CA GLU A 55 -14.74 11.57 -4.02
C GLU A 55 -15.96 11.12 -4.83
N LYS A 56 -15.74 10.27 -5.85
CA LYS A 56 -16.83 9.72 -6.69
C LYS A 56 -17.79 8.85 -5.90
N ILE A 57 -17.26 7.95 -5.07
CA ILE A 57 -18.06 7.03 -4.27
C ILE A 57 -18.90 7.82 -3.27
N GLU A 58 -18.30 8.76 -2.54
CA GLU A 58 -18.99 9.60 -1.57
C GLU A 58 -20.09 10.44 -2.23
N LEU A 59 -19.86 10.97 -3.44
CA LEU A 59 -20.84 11.72 -4.21
C LEU A 59 -22.02 10.83 -4.66
N GLN A 60 -21.73 9.60 -5.09
CA GLN A 60 -22.74 8.69 -5.62
C GLN A 60 -23.61 8.06 -4.52
N THR A 61 -23.00 7.74 -3.37
CA THR A 61 -23.68 6.99 -2.30
C THR A 61 -24.18 7.88 -1.16
N GLY A 62 -23.61 9.07 -0.99
CA GLY A 62 -23.82 9.94 0.17
C GLY A 62 -23.11 9.47 1.44
N GLU A 63 -22.45 8.31 1.40
CA GLU A 63 -21.66 7.78 2.52
C GLU A 63 -20.40 8.61 2.75
N LYS A 64 -19.88 8.57 3.98
CA LYS A 64 -18.59 9.16 4.35
C LYS A 64 -17.69 8.09 4.94
N PHE A 65 -16.43 8.14 4.55
CA PHE A 65 -15.43 7.21 5.04
C PHE A 65 -14.44 7.93 5.96
N GLU A 66 -14.03 7.26 7.03
CA GLU A 66 -13.04 7.77 7.97
C GLU A 66 -11.62 7.43 7.52
N VAL A 67 -11.43 6.20 7.03
CA VAL A 67 -10.14 5.66 6.61
C VAL A 67 -10.26 5.04 5.22
N VAL A 68 -9.28 5.30 4.37
CA VAL A 68 -9.13 4.70 3.03
C VAL A 68 -7.85 3.90 2.99
N VAL A 69 -7.93 2.65 2.57
CA VAL A 69 -6.75 1.79 2.39
C VAL A 69 -6.47 1.66 0.89
N ASN A 70 -5.27 2.05 0.47
CA ASN A 70 -4.77 1.88 -0.89
C ASN A 70 -3.99 0.56 -0.97
N VAL A 71 -4.61 -0.45 -1.59
CA VAL A 71 -3.99 -1.74 -1.89
C VAL A 71 -3.73 -1.79 -3.39
N GLN A 72 -2.50 -2.09 -3.78
CA GLN A 72 -2.12 -2.17 -5.18
C GLN A 72 -2.74 -3.41 -5.85
N GLY A 73 -3.08 -3.29 -7.14
CA GLY A 73 -3.74 -4.37 -7.90
C GLY A 73 -2.84 -5.58 -8.18
N ASP A 74 -1.55 -5.44 -7.95
CA ASP A 74 -0.49 -6.45 -8.09
C ASP A 74 -0.17 -7.22 -6.80
N GLU A 75 -0.97 -7.00 -5.73
CA GLU A 75 -0.83 -7.64 -4.41
C GLU A 75 -1.90 -8.75 -4.16
N PRO A 76 -1.92 -9.83 -4.97
CA PRO A 76 -2.99 -10.85 -4.88
C PRO A 76 -2.99 -11.62 -3.56
N PHE A 77 -1.90 -11.60 -2.81
CA PHE A 77 -1.75 -12.31 -1.53
C PHE A 77 -1.65 -11.37 -0.33
N VAL A 78 -2.13 -10.13 -0.48
CA VAL A 78 -2.23 -9.22 0.68
C VAL A 78 -2.94 -9.91 1.85
N ASN A 79 -2.33 -9.84 3.04
CA ASN A 79 -2.89 -10.49 4.21
C ASN A 79 -4.03 -9.65 4.82
N PRO A 80 -5.28 -10.17 4.91
CA PRO A 80 -6.40 -9.44 5.50
C PRO A 80 -6.14 -8.94 6.92
N THR A 81 -5.43 -9.73 7.74
CA THR A 81 -5.10 -9.32 9.11
C THR A 81 -4.20 -8.10 9.15
N TYR A 82 -3.26 -7.96 8.19
CA TYR A 82 -2.38 -6.80 8.14
C TYR A 82 -3.13 -5.53 7.75
N LEU A 83 -4.14 -5.65 6.86
CA LEU A 83 -5.03 -4.52 6.55
C LEU A 83 -5.84 -4.08 7.76
N GLN A 84 -6.32 -5.03 8.57
CA GLN A 84 -7.03 -4.71 9.82
C GLN A 84 -6.10 -4.03 10.84
N GLN A 85 -4.88 -4.53 11.01
CA GLN A 85 -3.87 -3.90 11.86
C GLN A 85 -3.52 -2.48 11.39
N LEU A 86 -3.42 -2.29 10.06
CA LEU A 86 -3.13 -1.00 9.45
C LEU A 86 -4.25 0.02 9.71
N VAL A 87 -5.51 -0.40 9.65
CA VAL A 87 -6.65 0.46 9.99
C VAL A 87 -6.74 0.69 11.49
N GLY A 88 -6.36 -0.29 12.31
CA GLY A 88 -6.41 -0.21 13.77
C GLY A 88 -5.60 0.96 14.37
N VAL A 89 -4.51 1.41 13.71
CA VAL A 89 -3.70 2.53 14.23
C VAL A 89 -4.41 3.88 14.13
N PHE A 90 -5.50 4.00 13.36
CA PHE A 90 -6.31 5.21 13.26
C PHE A 90 -7.24 5.43 14.46
N ALA A 91 -7.27 4.50 15.42
CA ALA A 91 -7.84 4.76 16.74
C ALA A 91 -7.11 5.92 17.45
N ASP A 92 -5.83 6.14 17.16
CA ASP A 92 -5.13 7.36 17.51
C ASP A 92 -5.52 8.48 16.52
N ALA A 93 -6.20 9.51 17.04
CA ALA A 93 -6.65 10.65 16.24
C ALA A 93 -5.48 11.45 15.61
N SER A 94 -4.25 11.29 16.09
CA SER A 94 -3.05 11.92 15.52
C SER A 94 -2.48 11.17 14.30
N THR A 95 -3.02 10.00 13.97
CA THR A 95 -2.58 9.23 12.81
C THR A 95 -3.35 9.65 11.57
N ASP A 96 -2.66 10.23 10.61
CA ASP A 96 -3.21 10.65 9.31
C ASP A 96 -2.84 9.70 8.17
N ILE A 97 -1.63 9.10 8.24
CA ILE A 97 -1.09 8.17 7.24
C ILE A 97 -0.46 7.00 7.96
N ALA A 98 -0.69 5.81 7.46
CA ALA A 98 -0.03 4.60 7.94
C ALA A 98 0.44 3.72 6.79
N THR A 99 1.48 2.91 7.03
CA THR A 99 2.01 1.94 6.07
C THR A 99 2.54 0.70 6.77
N LEU A 100 2.75 -0.37 5.99
CA LEU A 100 3.30 -1.63 6.48
C LEU A 100 4.82 -1.67 6.31
N VAL A 101 5.48 -2.28 7.27
CA VAL A 101 6.91 -2.58 7.22
C VAL A 101 7.18 -3.98 7.76
N ARG A 102 8.26 -4.63 7.32
CA ARG A 102 8.71 -5.90 7.89
C ARG A 102 10.21 -5.96 8.03
N PRO A 103 10.75 -6.76 8.93
CA PRO A 103 12.17 -7.08 8.95
C PRO A 103 12.60 -7.78 7.66
N PHE A 104 13.82 -7.51 7.18
CA PHE A 104 14.44 -8.35 6.16
C PHE A 104 14.68 -9.75 6.72
N LYS A 105 14.42 -10.77 5.91
CA LYS A 105 14.66 -12.17 6.27
C LYS A 105 16.12 -12.53 6.02
N VAL A 106 16.59 -13.56 6.71
CA VAL A 106 17.94 -14.12 6.47
C VAL A 106 18.03 -14.57 5.01
N GLY A 107 19.09 -14.12 4.33
CA GLY A 107 19.32 -14.42 2.91
C GLY A 107 18.68 -13.44 1.92
N GLU A 108 17.89 -12.47 2.38
CA GLU A 108 17.41 -11.39 1.51
C GLU A 108 18.46 -10.33 1.27
N GLU A 109 18.53 -9.81 0.06
CA GLU A 109 19.49 -8.78 -0.34
C GLU A 109 19.03 -7.39 0.10
N VAL A 110 19.48 -6.92 1.26
CA VAL A 110 19.13 -5.58 1.77
C VAL A 110 19.55 -4.47 0.81
N ASN A 111 20.60 -4.66 0.00
CA ASN A 111 21.09 -3.69 -0.98
C ASN A 111 20.27 -3.65 -2.29
N ASN A 112 19.26 -4.51 -2.48
CA ASN A 112 18.39 -4.47 -3.65
C ASN A 112 17.60 -3.15 -3.69
N PRO A 113 17.77 -2.29 -4.71
CA PRO A 113 17.11 -0.99 -4.79
C PRO A 113 15.61 -1.08 -5.06
N ASN A 114 15.11 -2.24 -5.52
CA ASN A 114 13.68 -2.46 -5.73
C ASN A 114 12.93 -2.68 -4.41
N TRP A 115 13.64 -2.90 -3.32
CA TRP A 115 13.06 -3.05 -1.98
C TRP A 115 13.40 -1.83 -1.11
N PRO A 116 12.52 -0.83 -1.03
CA PRO A 116 12.78 0.37 -0.23
C PRO A 116 12.97 0.00 1.24
N LYS A 117 14.00 0.58 1.83
CA LYS A 117 14.28 0.49 3.27
C LYS A 117 13.60 1.64 3.99
N VAL A 118 13.26 1.43 5.25
CA VAL A 118 12.68 2.46 6.10
C VAL A 118 13.36 2.49 7.45
N VAL A 119 13.69 3.69 7.91
CA VAL A 119 14.13 3.91 9.29
C VAL A 119 12.94 4.36 10.10
N VAL A 120 12.71 3.67 11.22
CA VAL A 120 11.56 3.91 12.09
C VAL A 120 12.03 4.45 13.43
N GLY A 121 11.39 5.52 13.89
CA GLY A 121 11.67 6.13 15.19
C GLY A 121 11.01 5.39 16.34
N HIS A 122 11.34 5.78 17.57
CA HIS A 122 10.86 5.15 18.81
C HIS A 122 9.33 5.02 18.89
N ALA A 123 8.59 6.01 18.38
CA ALA A 123 7.13 6.00 18.39
C ALA A 123 6.49 5.20 17.22
N GLY A 124 7.30 4.42 16.48
CA GLY A 124 6.80 3.68 15.33
C GLY A 124 6.54 4.56 14.09
N ARG A 125 6.99 5.82 14.08
CA ARG A 125 6.86 6.72 12.93
C ARG A 125 8.05 6.57 12.00
N ALA A 126 7.78 6.52 10.69
CA ALA A 126 8.83 6.53 9.69
C ALA A 126 9.63 7.84 9.76
N LEU A 127 10.95 7.72 9.79
CA LEU A 127 11.87 8.86 9.76
C LEU A 127 12.31 9.16 8.33
N TYR A 128 12.60 8.12 7.54
CA TYR A 128 12.99 8.23 6.13
C TYR A 128 12.84 6.90 5.41
N PHE A 129 12.60 6.96 4.10
CA PHE A 129 12.59 5.82 3.18
C PHE A 129 13.70 6.00 2.15
N SER A 130 14.34 4.91 1.72
CA SER A 130 15.34 4.96 0.66
C SER A 130 15.48 3.64 -0.08
N ARG A 131 15.82 3.72 -1.36
CA ARG A 131 16.30 2.57 -2.13
C ARG A 131 17.72 2.16 -1.74
N SER A 132 18.50 3.09 -1.20
CA SER A 132 19.80 2.80 -0.60
C SER A 132 19.65 2.06 0.73
N VAL A 133 20.71 1.41 1.18
CA VAL A 133 20.75 0.81 2.53
C VAL A 133 20.83 1.91 3.58
N ILE A 134 19.81 2.02 4.40
CA ILE A 134 19.71 2.93 5.53
C ILE A 134 19.23 2.19 6.79
N PRO A 135 19.76 2.54 7.99
CA PRO A 135 20.89 3.44 8.22
C PRO A 135 22.21 2.82 7.76
N TYR A 136 23.24 3.66 7.54
CA TYR A 136 24.58 3.15 7.30
C TYR A 136 25.14 2.52 8.59
N GLU A 137 25.48 1.25 8.53
CA GLU A 137 26.01 0.49 9.67
C GLU A 137 27.53 0.71 9.82
N ARG A 138 27.92 1.83 10.42
CA ARG A 138 29.33 2.14 10.67
C ARG A 138 29.96 1.20 11.69
N ASN A 139 29.21 0.85 12.72
CA ASN A 139 29.60 -0.07 13.77
C ASN A 139 28.81 -1.37 13.60
N ALA A 140 29.46 -2.52 13.68
CA ALA A 140 28.82 -3.83 13.46
C ALA A 140 27.83 -4.20 14.60
N VAL A 141 26.69 -3.50 14.63
CA VAL A 141 25.63 -3.69 15.64
C VAL A 141 24.52 -4.62 15.19
N HIS A 142 24.59 -5.12 13.95
CA HIS A 142 23.56 -5.97 13.32
C HIS A 142 22.17 -5.32 13.35
N TYR A 143 22.07 -4.13 12.73
CA TYR A 143 20.84 -3.37 12.68
C TYR A 143 19.73 -4.17 11.98
N PRO A 144 18.52 -4.29 12.58
CA PRO A 144 17.41 -5.01 11.97
C PRO A 144 16.77 -4.14 10.87
N TYR A 145 17.32 -4.20 9.67
CA TYR A 145 16.79 -3.46 8.53
C TYR A 145 15.31 -3.79 8.29
N LEU A 146 14.53 -2.75 8.00
CA LEU A 146 13.12 -2.87 7.70
C LEU A 146 12.86 -2.60 6.22
N LYS A 147 12.10 -3.51 5.59
CA LYS A 147 11.57 -3.36 4.24
C LYS A 147 10.21 -2.67 4.32
N HIS A 148 10.00 -1.69 3.47
CA HIS A 148 8.70 -1.07 3.28
C HIS A 148 7.81 -1.96 2.38
N ILE A 149 6.53 -2.07 2.74
CA ILE A 149 5.49 -2.73 1.95
C ILE A 149 4.53 -1.66 1.44
N GLY A 150 4.33 -1.56 0.13
CA GLY A 150 3.64 -0.48 -0.59
C GLY A 150 2.13 -0.38 -0.35
N VAL A 151 1.64 -0.80 0.81
CA VAL A 151 0.23 -0.65 1.22
C VAL A 151 0.11 0.52 2.18
N TYR A 152 -0.82 1.42 1.90
CA TYR A 152 -1.04 2.61 2.71
C TYR A 152 -2.48 2.71 3.19
N ALA A 153 -2.66 3.27 4.36
CA ALA A 153 -3.95 3.75 4.83
C ALA A 153 -3.87 5.24 5.13
N PHE A 154 -4.96 5.94 4.89
CA PHE A 154 -5.08 7.37 5.05
C PHE A 154 -6.35 7.72 5.80
N ARG A 155 -6.29 8.72 6.66
CA ARG A 155 -7.50 9.40 7.07
C ARG A 155 -8.13 10.05 5.83
N ALA A 156 -9.40 9.75 5.56
CA ALA A 156 -10.06 10.16 4.32
C ALA A 156 -10.03 11.69 4.14
N GLU A 157 -10.13 12.44 5.23
CA GLU A 157 -10.01 13.91 5.20
C GLU A 157 -8.63 14.36 4.72
N MET A 158 -7.57 13.66 5.11
CA MET A 158 -6.21 13.97 4.66
C MET A 158 -6.05 13.75 3.15
N LEU A 159 -6.66 12.70 2.58
CA LEU A 159 -6.69 12.49 1.14
C LEU A 159 -7.40 13.65 0.41
N ARG A 160 -8.60 14.02 0.86
CA ARG A 160 -9.41 15.08 0.24
C ARG A 160 -8.77 16.46 0.30
N SER A 161 -8.23 16.81 1.47
CA SER A 161 -7.81 18.19 1.74
C SER A 161 -6.36 18.48 1.42
N ARG A 162 -5.45 17.48 1.52
CA ARG A 162 -4.02 17.74 1.56
C ARG A 162 -3.19 16.87 0.60
N ILE A 163 -3.22 15.57 0.70
CA ILE A 163 -2.27 14.67 0.01
C ILE A 163 -2.28 14.88 -1.51
N GLY A 164 -3.45 14.87 -2.13
CA GLY A 164 -3.60 15.04 -3.58
C GLY A 164 -3.23 16.44 -4.10
N LYS A 165 -2.90 17.39 -3.21
CA LYS A 165 -2.59 18.79 -3.54
C LYS A 165 -1.14 19.17 -3.23
N LEU A 166 -0.35 18.26 -2.67
CA LEU A 166 1.05 18.51 -2.36
C LEU A 166 1.87 18.65 -3.65
N PRO A 167 2.73 19.67 -3.75
CA PRO A 167 3.66 19.75 -4.88
C PRO A 167 4.72 18.65 -4.78
N TYR A 168 5.18 18.20 -5.92
CA TYR A 168 6.28 17.21 -5.99
C TYR A 168 7.53 17.73 -5.30
N SER A 169 8.15 16.87 -4.51
CA SER A 169 9.45 17.15 -3.88
C SER A 169 10.61 16.57 -4.68
N LEU A 170 11.79 17.18 -4.57
CA LEU A 170 13.00 16.63 -5.17
C LEU A 170 13.38 15.27 -4.59
N LEU A 171 13.07 15.02 -3.31
CA LEU A 171 13.32 13.72 -2.66
C LEU A 171 12.48 12.61 -3.29
N GLU A 172 11.19 12.87 -3.50
CA GLU A 172 10.28 11.96 -4.16
C GLU A 172 10.73 11.63 -5.59
N GLN A 173 11.13 12.67 -6.35
CA GLN A 173 11.62 12.48 -7.72
C GLN A 173 12.92 11.68 -7.76
N CYS A 174 13.86 11.96 -6.84
CA CYS A 174 15.17 11.31 -6.80
C CYS A 174 15.05 9.81 -6.52
N GLU A 175 14.26 9.44 -5.52
CA GLU A 175 14.11 8.04 -5.08
C GLU A 175 12.96 7.31 -5.81
N GLY A 176 12.05 8.04 -6.49
CA GLY A 176 10.83 7.48 -7.05
C GLY A 176 9.94 6.86 -5.96
N LEU A 177 9.81 7.56 -4.83
CA LEU A 177 9.07 7.13 -3.65
C LEU A 177 8.11 8.25 -3.20
N GLU A 178 6.82 8.09 -3.49
CA GLU A 178 5.76 9.08 -3.23
C GLU A 178 5.73 9.52 -1.76
N GLN A 179 5.93 8.60 -0.83
CA GLN A 179 5.91 8.87 0.60
C GLN A 179 7.00 9.84 1.08
N LEU A 180 8.06 10.02 0.33
CA LEU A 180 9.07 11.04 0.62
C LEU A 180 8.55 12.45 0.40
N GLY A 181 7.62 12.63 -0.55
CA GLY A 181 6.89 13.88 -0.73
C GLY A 181 6.08 14.23 0.52
N TRP A 182 5.38 13.28 1.10
CA TRP A 182 4.60 13.51 2.32
C TRP A 182 5.49 13.87 3.51
N LEU A 183 6.59 13.15 3.72
CA LEU A 183 7.58 13.47 4.77
C LEU A 183 8.20 14.86 4.55
N TYR A 184 8.55 15.20 3.30
CA TYR A 184 9.11 16.50 2.95
C TYR A 184 8.18 17.66 3.34
N HIS A 185 6.87 17.46 3.18
CA HIS A 185 5.84 18.43 3.56
C HIS A 185 5.41 18.34 5.03
N GLY A 186 6.16 17.63 5.86
CA GLY A 186 5.96 17.56 7.31
C GLY A 186 4.80 16.66 7.75
N LEU A 187 4.32 15.75 6.87
CA LEU A 187 3.34 14.74 7.27
C LEU A 187 4.05 13.60 7.99
N ALA A 188 3.42 13.08 9.05
CA ALA A 188 3.90 11.90 9.75
C ALA A 188 3.30 10.63 9.17
N ILE A 189 4.11 9.58 9.03
CA ILE A 189 3.66 8.27 8.58
C ILE A 189 3.88 7.27 9.72
N GLN A 190 2.79 6.72 10.24
CA GLN A 190 2.83 5.65 11.24
C GLN A 190 3.17 4.34 10.54
N THR A 191 4.05 3.51 11.13
CA THR A 191 4.36 2.19 10.58
C THR A 191 3.71 1.09 11.42
N VAL A 192 3.26 0.04 10.75
CA VAL A 192 2.81 -1.22 11.37
C VAL A 192 3.78 -2.31 10.93
N THR A 193 4.46 -2.92 11.91
CA THR A 193 5.41 -4.01 11.64
C THR A 193 4.67 -5.33 11.54
N VAL A 194 4.89 -6.03 10.42
CA VAL A 194 4.33 -7.36 10.15
C VAL A 194 5.47 -8.37 9.95
N PRO A 195 5.24 -9.68 10.16
CA PRO A 195 6.32 -10.68 10.08
C PRO A 195 6.76 -11.01 8.65
N ASP A 196 5.86 -10.85 7.68
CA ASP A 196 6.07 -11.23 6.28
C ASP A 196 5.28 -10.33 5.33
N GLU A 197 5.41 -10.58 4.03
CA GLU A 197 4.62 -9.95 2.97
C GLU A 197 4.12 -11.01 2.00
N GLY A 198 3.07 -10.69 1.25
CA GLY A 198 2.62 -11.49 0.12
C GLY A 198 3.59 -11.44 -1.06
N ILE A 199 3.30 -12.22 -2.10
CA ILE A 199 4.00 -12.14 -3.38
C ILE A 199 3.32 -11.08 -4.22
N SER A 200 4.00 -9.98 -4.51
CA SER A 200 3.58 -9.02 -5.54
C SER A 200 3.90 -9.55 -6.94
N VAL A 201 3.16 -9.07 -7.93
CA VAL A 201 3.26 -9.58 -9.32
C VAL A 201 3.58 -8.41 -10.25
N ASP A 202 4.86 -8.07 -10.36
CA ASP A 202 5.38 -7.00 -11.22
C ASP A 202 5.87 -7.53 -12.58
N THR A 203 6.31 -8.79 -12.62
CA THR A 203 6.92 -9.41 -13.79
C THR A 203 6.22 -10.73 -14.16
N PRO A 204 6.41 -11.25 -15.40
CA PRO A 204 5.92 -12.59 -15.76
C PRO A 204 6.44 -13.69 -14.83
N ASP A 205 7.68 -13.60 -14.35
CA ASP A 205 8.26 -14.58 -13.42
C ASP A 205 7.58 -14.52 -12.05
N ASP A 206 7.18 -13.33 -11.61
CA ASP A 206 6.37 -13.17 -10.38
C ASP A 206 5.01 -13.84 -10.52
N LEU A 207 4.38 -13.74 -11.69
CA LEU A 207 3.11 -14.41 -11.95
C LEU A 207 3.25 -15.93 -11.85
N VAL A 208 4.32 -16.51 -12.38
CA VAL A 208 4.59 -17.95 -12.26
C VAL A 208 4.78 -18.33 -10.79
N ARG A 209 5.57 -17.57 -10.04
CA ARG A 209 5.77 -17.77 -8.58
C ARG A 209 4.46 -17.65 -7.80
N ALA A 210 3.63 -16.67 -8.14
CA ALA A 210 2.32 -16.47 -7.54
C ALA A 210 1.37 -17.66 -7.79
N GLN A 211 1.37 -18.21 -9.01
CA GLN A 211 0.57 -19.39 -9.36
C GLN A 211 1.05 -20.63 -8.61
N GLN A 212 2.37 -20.84 -8.50
CA GLN A 212 2.95 -21.95 -7.74
C GLN A 212 2.60 -21.84 -6.25
N TYR A 213 2.70 -20.62 -5.69
CA TYR A 213 2.33 -20.35 -4.31
C TYR A 213 0.85 -20.68 -4.06
N ALA A 214 -0.05 -20.20 -4.93
CA ALA A 214 -1.47 -20.49 -4.81
C ALA A 214 -1.76 -22.01 -4.85
N ALA A 215 -1.10 -22.74 -5.74
CA ALA A 215 -1.26 -24.18 -5.87
C ALA A 215 -0.71 -24.94 -4.64
N GLN A 216 0.47 -24.55 -4.15
CA GLN A 216 1.12 -25.19 -2.99
C GLN A 216 0.28 -25.09 -1.70
N TYR A 217 -0.41 -23.99 -1.51
CA TYR A 217 -1.23 -23.75 -0.31
C TYR A 217 -2.72 -23.98 -0.56
N GLU A 218 -3.08 -24.60 -1.68
CA GLU A 218 -4.48 -24.85 -2.09
C GLU A 218 -5.36 -23.60 -2.00
N LEU A 219 -4.75 -22.45 -2.23
CA LEU A 219 -5.43 -21.17 -2.14
C LEU A 219 -6.42 -21.04 -3.30
N THR A 220 -7.64 -20.72 -2.98
CA THR A 220 -8.66 -20.43 -3.97
C THR A 220 -9.05 -18.96 -3.91
N CYS A 221 -9.57 -18.43 -5.01
CA CYS A 221 -10.14 -17.08 -5.06
C CYS A 221 -11.40 -16.96 -4.17
N ARG A 222 -12.03 -18.07 -3.85
CA ARG A 222 -13.19 -18.15 -2.97
C ARG A 222 -12.70 -18.28 -1.52
N LEU A 223 -12.72 -17.20 -0.79
CA LEU A 223 -12.39 -17.11 0.65
C LEU A 223 -13.68 -17.19 1.48
#